data_a944e563ed663f92d7327ee57d7744d8
#
_entry.id   a944e563ed663f92d7327ee57d7744d8
#
_cell.length_a   1.000
_cell.length_b   1.000
_cell.length_c   1.000
_cell.angle_alpha   90.00
_cell.angle_beta   90.00
_cell.angle_gamma   90.00
#
_symmetry.space_group_name_H-M   'P 1'
#
loop_
_entity.id
_entity.type
_entity.pdbx_description
1 polymer ?
#
loop_
_entity_poly.entity_id
_entity_poly.type
_entity_poly.pdbx_seq_one_letter_code
_entity_poly.pdbx_strand_id
1 'polypeptide(L)'
;MIMKKKNYLVVGGIIFIVIIIGVIIWYSISVESKNFIKLNYSEVLEKVDNKESFILCVSASECTHCNSYKPKLKKISNDYNIKIYYTDVDKFSDDDYKEFKDKFSFDGGTPTTIFFKDGEEKTTATRIEGDISIERTIDKFKKNGFIK
;
A
#
# COMPACT_ATOMS: atom_id res chain seq x y z
N MET A 1 26.74 -47.19 -22.33
CA MET A 1 25.30 -46.83 -22.38
C MET A 1 24.74 -46.28 -21.04
N ILE A 2 25.38 -46.54 -19.93
CA ILE A 2 24.92 -46.12 -18.58
C ILE A 2 25.19 -44.64 -18.27
N MET A 3 26.24 -44.05 -18.80
CA MET A 3 26.61 -42.64 -18.53
C MET A 3 25.64 -41.61 -19.13
N LYS A 4 24.98 -41.88 -20.25
CA LYS A 4 23.98 -40.97 -20.85
C LYS A 4 22.70 -40.87 -20.00
N LYS A 5 22.23 -41.94 -19.36
CA LYS A 5 21.02 -41.92 -18.50
C LYS A 5 21.19 -41.06 -17.25
N LYS A 6 22.40 -41.03 -16.66
CA LYS A 6 22.69 -40.24 -15.46
C LYS A 6 22.60 -38.74 -15.72
N ASN A 7 23.04 -38.30 -16.91
CA ASN A 7 22.99 -36.89 -17.31
C ASN A 7 21.54 -36.40 -17.53
N TYR A 8 20.65 -37.24 -18.07
CA TYR A 8 19.22 -36.85 -18.24
C TYR A 8 18.49 -36.71 -16.92
N LEU A 9 18.83 -37.52 -15.89
CA LEU A 9 18.26 -37.38 -14.54
C LEU A 9 18.73 -36.09 -13.88
N VAL A 10 20.00 -35.71 -14.00
CA VAL A 10 20.55 -34.47 -13.46
C VAL A 10 19.94 -33.25 -14.18
N VAL A 11 19.87 -33.27 -15.50
CA VAL A 11 19.27 -32.19 -16.30
C VAL A 11 17.76 -32.04 -15.97
N GLY A 12 17.02 -33.16 -15.87
CA GLY A 12 15.61 -33.13 -15.46
C GLY A 12 15.39 -32.55 -14.06
N GLY A 13 16.28 -32.89 -13.10
CA GLY A 13 16.23 -32.32 -11.75
C GLY A 13 16.47 -30.81 -11.73
N ILE A 14 17.44 -30.32 -12.52
CA ILE A 14 17.71 -28.87 -12.63
C ILE A 14 16.51 -28.14 -13.24
N ILE A 15 15.93 -28.65 -14.32
CA ILE A 15 14.75 -28.05 -14.96
C ILE A 15 13.59 -27.98 -13.96
N PHE A 16 13.35 -29.04 -13.19
CA PHE A 16 12.29 -29.09 -12.19
C PHE A 16 12.48 -28.04 -11.09
N ILE A 17 13.72 -27.85 -10.59
CA ILE A 17 14.04 -26.83 -9.60
C ILE A 17 13.82 -25.41 -10.17
N VAL A 18 14.22 -25.17 -11.42
CA VAL A 18 14.01 -23.85 -12.08
C VAL A 18 12.52 -23.54 -12.24
N ILE A 19 11.70 -24.55 -12.57
CA ILE A 19 10.24 -24.40 -12.67
C ILE A 19 9.64 -24.06 -11.30
N ILE A 20 10.04 -24.76 -10.23
CA ILE A 20 9.57 -24.49 -8.87
C ILE A 20 9.93 -23.06 -8.45
N ILE A 21 11.17 -22.63 -8.67
CA ILE A 21 11.63 -21.27 -8.36
C ILE A 21 10.81 -20.25 -9.17
N GLY A 22 10.59 -20.51 -10.45
CA GLY A 22 9.76 -19.66 -11.32
C GLY A 22 8.31 -19.53 -10.82
N VAL A 23 7.70 -20.64 -10.39
CA VAL A 23 6.34 -20.64 -9.80
C VAL A 23 6.31 -19.88 -8.47
N ILE A 24 7.32 -20.05 -7.61
CA ILE A 24 7.40 -19.33 -6.32
C ILE A 24 7.55 -17.82 -6.56
N ILE A 25 8.43 -17.44 -7.50
CA ILE A 25 8.62 -16.03 -7.86
C ILE A 25 7.33 -15.46 -8.46
N TRP A 26 6.69 -16.17 -9.40
CA TRP A 26 5.43 -15.75 -10.01
C TRP A 26 4.31 -15.62 -8.97
N TYR A 27 4.19 -16.57 -8.05
CA TYR A 27 3.23 -16.50 -6.94
C TYR A 27 3.51 -15.32 -6.00
N SER A 28 4.78 -15.06 -5.69
CA SER A 28 5.18 -13.93 -4.84
C SER A 28 4.90 -12.56 -5.50
N ILE A 29 5.03 -12.47 -6.83
CA ILE A 29 4.73 -11.24 -7.59
C ILE A 29 3.21 -11.07 -7.76
N SER A 30 2.46 -12.18 -7.92
CA SER A 30 1.01 -12.17 -8.15
C SER A 30 0.18 -11.93 -6.88
N VAL A 31 0.77 -11.95 -5.69
CA VAL A 31 0.11 -11.53 -4.46
C VAL A 31 0.10 -10.00 -4.42
N GLU A 32 -0.63 -9.38 -5.35
CA GLU A 32 -1.10 -8.02 -5.17
C GLU A 32 -1.96 -8.00 -3.91
N SER A 33 -1.56 -7.20 -2.94
CA SER A 33 -2.24 -7.18 -1.65
C SER A 33 -3.67 -6.70 -1.85
N LYS A 34 -4.63 -7.61 -1.69
CA LYS A 34 -6.08 -7.31 -1.75
C LYS A 34 -6.48 -6.21 -0.75
N ASN A 35 -5.62 -5.92 0.19
CA ASN A 35 -5.85 -4.98 1.28
C ASN A 35 -5.09 -3.66 1.13
N PHE A 36 -4.23 -3.50 0.10
CA PHE A 36 -3.53 -2.25 -0.20
C PHE A 36 -3.96 -1.75 -1.57
N ILE A 37 -4.90 -0.80 -1.60
CA ILE A 37 -5.71 -0.48 -2.77
C ILE A 37 -5.45 0.96 -3.21
N LYS A 38 -5.17 1.15 -4.50
CA LYS A 38 -5.06 2.48 -5.09
C LYS A 38 -6.43 3.06 -5.34
N LEU A 39 -6.60 4.34 -5.03
CA LEU A 39 -7.80 5.13 -5.33
C LEU A 39 -7.42 6.33 -6.21
N ASN A 40 -8.32 6.72 -7.11
CA ASN A 40 -8.32 8.03 -7.74
C ASN A 40 -9.07 9.05 -6.87
N TYR A 41 -9.11 10.33 -7.28
CA TYR A 41 -9.72 11.38 -6.48
C TYR A 41 -11.23 11.17 -6.25
N SER A 42 -11.98 10.81 -7.29
CA SER A 42 -13.43 10.57 -7.19
C SER A 42 -13.76 9.40 -6.24
N GLU A 43 -12.95 8.34 -6.24
CA GLU A 43 -13.11 7.20 -5.32
C GLU A 43 -12.81 7.58 -3.87
N VAL A 44 -11.88 8.52 -3.63
CA VAL A 44 -11.65 9.07 -2.28
C VAL A 44 -12.86 9.86 -1.82
N LEU A 45 -13.42 10.72 -2.69
CA LEU A 45 -14.64 11.47 -2.37
C LEU A 45 -15.82 10.55 -2.10
N GLU A 46 -16.03 9.51 -2.90
CA GLU A 46 -17.11 8.54 -2.71
C GLU A 46 -17.05 7.90 -1.32
N LYS A 47 -15.84 7.53 -0.83
CA LYS A 47 -15.68 6.97 0.51
C LYS A 47 -16.01 7.97 1.61
N VAL A 48 -15.65 9.23 1.42
CA VAL A 48 -15.95 10.31 2.35
C VAL A 48 -17.47 10.57 2.39
N ASP A 49 -18.10 10.66 1.23
CA ASP A 49 -19.56 10.93 1.11
C ASP A 49 -20.40 9.76 1.63
N ASN A 50 -19.93 8.53 1.45
CA ASN A 50 -20.51 7.31 2.01
C ASN A 50 -20.25 7.16 3.53
N LYS A 51 -19.57 8.11 4.17
CA LYS A 51 -19.21 8.09 5.59
C LYS A 51 -18.45 6.83 6.02
N GLU A 52 -17.57 6.35 5.14
CA GLU A 52 -16.73 5.20 5.46
C GLU A 52 -15.63 5.57 6.47
N SER A 53 -15.23 4.59 7.28
CA SER A 53 -14.03 4.69 8.11
C SER A 53 -12.89 3.99 7.40
N PHE A 54 -11.82 4.71 7.06
CA PHE A 54 -10.71 4.18 6.28
C PHE A 54 -9.38 4.91 6.53
N ILE A 55 -8.29 4.27 6.13
CA ILE A 55 -6.94 4.82 6.18
C ILE A 55 -6.54 5.19 4.75
N LEU A 56 -6.10 6.42 4.52
CA LEU A 56 -5.64 6.91 3.22
C LEU A 56 -4.17 7.37 3.32
N CYS A 57 -3.29 6.75 2.54
CA CYS A 57 -1.93 7.25 2.32
C CYS A 57 -1.91 8.16 1.10
N VAL A 58 -1.71 9.44 1.31
CA VAL A 58 -1.48 10.43 0.26
C VAL A 58 -0.02 10.35 -0.18
N SER A 59 0.22 10.15 -1.45
CA SER A 59 1.50 9.79 -2.04
C SER A 59 1.72 10.55 -3.35
N ALA A 60 2.92 10.47 -3.90
CA ALA A 60 3.24 10.89 -5.26
C ALA A 60 4.16 9.86 -5.93
N SER A 61 4.12 9.77 -7.26
CA SER A 61 4.83 8.74 -8.03
C SER A 61 6.35 8.84 -7.89
N GLU A 62 6.89 10.07 -7.94
CA GLU A 62 8.33 10.36 -7.88
C GLU A 62 8.85 10.62 -6.44
N CYS A 63 8.06 10.28 -5.43
CA CYS A 63 8.38 10.52 -4.04
C CYS A 63 9.22 9.38 -3.46
N THR A 64 10.50 9.59 -3.17
CA THR A 64 11.41 8.59 -2.59
C THR A 64 10.92 8.04 -1.26
N HIS A 65 10.44 8.90 -0.34
CA HIS A 65 9.89 8.48 0.95
C HIS A 65 8.60 7.68 0.80
N CYS A 66 7.78 7.98 -0.21
CA CYS A 66 6.58 7.21 -0.50
C CYS A 66 6.94 5.79 -0.97
N ASN A 67 7.97 5.66 -1.81
CA ASN A 67 8.43 4.38 -2.33
C ASN A 67 9.00 3.46 -1.23
N SER A 68 9.57 4.02 -0.16
CA SER A 68 10.01 3.26 1.01
C SER A 68 8.89 3.01 2.03
N TYR A 69 7.87 3.87 2.10
CA TYR A 69 6.78 3.75 3.06
C TYR A 69 5.65 2.81 2.61
N LYS A 70 5.27 2.84 1.31
CA LYS A 70 4.22 1.96 0.75
C LYS A 70 4.43 0.46 1.04
N PRO A 71 5.65 -0.12 0.91
CA PRO A 71 5.89 -1.51 1.29
C PRO A 71 5.63 -1.81 2.78
N LYS A 72 5.91 -0.86 3.67
CA LYS A 72 5.62 -0.99 5.11
C LYS A 72 4.12 -1.03 5.37
N LEU A 73 3.36 -0.13 4.72
CA LEU A 73 1.90 -0.11 4.79
C LEU A 73 1.29 -1.40 4.22
N LYS A 74 1.80 -1.88 3.08
CA LYS A 74 1.38 -3.15 2.49
C LYS A 74 1.61 -4.33 3.43
N LYS A 75 2.76 -4.36 4.11
CA LYS A 75 3.05 -5.38 5.13
C LYS A 75 2.05 -5.30 6.29
N ILE A 76 1.82 -4.12 6.84
CA ILE A 76 0.86 -3.91 7.94
C ILE A 76 -0.55 -4.32 7.51
N SER A 77 -0.99 -3.94 6.31
CA SER A 77 -2.32 -4.29 5.80
C SER A 77 -2.53 -5.81 5.72
N ASN A 78 -1.49 -6.55 5.35
CA ASN A 78 -1.53 -8.01 5.29
C ASN A 78 -1.47 -8.65 6.68
N ASP A 79 -0.54 -8.21 7.52
CA ASP A 79 -0.31 -8.79 8.85
C ASP A 79 -1.53 -8.62 9.77
N TYR A 80 -2.22 -7.50 9.65
CA TYR A 80 -3.41 -7.17 10.45
C TYR A 80 -4.74 -7.37 9.73
N ASN A 81 -4.69 -7.81 8.46
CA ASN A 81 -5.87 -8.01 7.59
C ASN A 81 -6.79 -6.77 7.57
N ILE A 82 -6.20 -5.59 7.42
CA ILE A 82 -6.90 -4.31 7.31
C ILE A 82 -6.74 -3.71 5.92
N LYS A 83 -7.77 -3.02 5.42
CA LYS A 83 -7.67 -2.28 4.16
C LYS A 83 -6.99 -0.94 4.41
N ILE A 84 -5.94 -0.69 3.63
CA ILE A 84 -5.26 0.61 3.55
C ILE A 84 -5.38 1.08 2.11
N TYR A 85 -5.84 2.29 1.93
CA TYR A 85 -5.93 2.91 0.61
C TYR A 85 -4.77 3.87 0.40
N TYR A 86 -4.37 4.07 -0.86
CA TYR A 86 -3.42 5.10 -1.21
C TYR A 86 -3.84 5.81 -2.49
N THR A 87 -3.41 7.05 -2.64
CA THR A 87 -3.61 7.84 -3.84
C THR A 87 -2.33 8.58 -4.20
N ASP A 88 -2.04 8.70 -5.49
CA ASP A 88 -0.91 9.46 -6.00
C ASP A 88 -1.44 10.82 -6.50
N VAL A 89 -1.26 11.86 -5.69
CA VAL A 89 -1.82 13.20 -5.97
C VAL A 89 -1.22 13.89 -7.19
N ASP A 90 -0.03 13.46 -7.64
CA ASP A 90 0.58 13.91 -8.90
C ASP A 90 -0.11 13.34 -10.15
N LYS A 91 -1.13 12.49 -9.98
CA LYS A 91 -1.99 11.97 -11.05
C LYS A 91 -3.37 12.61 -11.08
N PHE A 92 -3.63 13.53 -10.16
CA PHE A 92 -4.86 14.33 -10.18
C PHE A 92 -4.79 15.40 -11.27
N SER A 93 -5.94 15.89 -11.71
CA SER A 93 -5.99 17.16 -12.45
C SER A 93 -5.61 18.33 -11.52
N ASP A 94 -5.26 19.47 -12.09
CA ASP A 94 -4.92 20.65 -11.30
C ASP A 94 -6.10 21.10 -10.42
N ASP A 95 -7.32 20.98 -10.93
CA ASP A 95 -8.55 21.34 -10.22
C ASP A 95 -8.81 20.32 -9.07
N ASP A 96 -8.71 19.01 -9.33
CA ASP A 96 -8.86 17.97 -8.32
C ASP A 96 -7.81 18.10 -7.21
N TYR A 97 -6.56 18.41 -7.60
CA TYR A 97 -5.49 18.59 -6.62
C TYR A 97 -5.73 19.78 -5.71
N LYS A 98 -6.19 20.89 -6.30
CA LYS A 98 -6.56 22.09 -5.53
C LYS A 98 -7.72 21.80 -4.58
N GLU A 99 -8.79 21.18 -5.10
CA GLU A 99 -9.94 20.80 -4.27
C GLU A 99 -9.55 19.86 -3.14
N PHE A 100 -8.71 18.85 -3.43
CA PHE A 100 -8.17 17.93 -2.42
C PHE A 100 -7.43 18.65 -1.30
N LYS A 101 -6.56 19.61 -1.67
CA LYS A 101 -5.81 20.41 -0.70
C LYS A 101 -6.73 21.23 0.20
N ASP A 102 -7.71 21.90 -0.40
CA ASP A 102 -8.64 22.76 0.32
C ASP A 102 -9.57 21.92 1.22
N LYS A 103 -10.15 20.84 0.68
CA LYS A 103 -11.09 19.98 1.39
C LYS A 103 -10.47 19.26 2.59
N PHE A 104 -9.25 18.75 2.43
CA PHE A 104 -8.57 17.96 3.46
C PHE A 104 -7.47 18.73 4.19
N SER A 105 -7.36 20.04 4.02
CA SER A 105 -6.27 20.84 4.61
C SER A 105 -4.91 20.18 4.41
N PHE A 106 -4.65 19.72 3.16
CA PHE A 106 -3.44 19.02 2.78
C PHE A 106 -2.37 20.02 2.34
N ASP A 107 -1.23 20.05 3.03
CA ASP A 107 -0.14 21.01 2.79
C ASP A 107 0.74 20.67 1.56
N GLY A 108 0.58 19.46 1.02
CA GLY A 108 1.36 18.97 -0.13
C GLY A 108 2.49 18.02 0.26
N GLY A 109 2.73 17.78 1.55
CA GLY A 109 3.76 16.85 2.02
C GLY A 109 3.41 15.38 1.75
N THR A 110 4.31 14.63 1.13
CA THR A 110 4.12 13.20 0.87
C THR A 110 5.31 12.37 1.38
N PRO A 111 5.06 11.15 1.92
CA PRO A 111 3.74 10.56 2.19
C PRO A 111 3.06 11.17 3.40
N THR A 112 1.73 11.31 3.36
CA THR A 112 0.91 11.67 4.52
C THR A 112 -0.20 10.63 4.69
N THR A 113 -0.33 10.03 5.87
CA THR A 113 -1.42 9.09 6.15
C THR A 113 -2.51 9.76 6.96
N ILE A 114 -3.71 9.77 6.42
CA ILE A 114 -4.92 10.38 6.98
C ILE A 114 -5.86 9.28 7.48
N PHE A 115 -6.49 9.51 8.61
CA PHE A 115 -7.43 8.59 9.24
C PHE A 115 -8.84 9.16 9.20
N PHE A 116 -9.71 8.55 8.40
CA PHE A 116 -11.13 8.91 8.31
C PHE A 116 -11.96 8.04 9.23
N LYS A 117 -12.86 8.66 9.98
CA LYS A 117 -13.92 8.02 10.77
C LYS A 117 -15.24 8.60 10.36
N ASP A 118 -16.14 7.73 9.88
CA ASP A 118 -17.46 8.12 9.39
C ASP A 118 -17.38 9.24 8.32
N GLY A 119 -16.40 9.11 7.40
CA GLY A 119 -16.14 10.07 6.33
C GLY A 119 -15.41 11.34 6.75
N GLU A 120 -15.02 11.50 8.00
CA GLU A 120 -14.37 12.70 8.49
C GLU A 120 -12.99 12.44 9.11
N GLU A 121 -12.06 13.34 8.85
CA GLU A 121 -10.83 13.43 9.62
C GLU A 121 -11.09 14.33 10.84
N LYS A 122 -11.08 13.76 12.04
CA LYS A 122 -11.41 14.51 13.26
C LYS A 122 -10.36 15.58 13.61
N THR A 123 -9.11 15.35 13.28
CA THR A 123 -8.01 16.30 13.50
C THR A 123 -6.76 15.91 12.71
N THR A 124 -6.08 16.89 12.16
CA THR A 124 -4.82 16.71 11.42
C THR A 124 -3.67 16.23 12.33
N ALA A 125 -3.76 16.47 13.65
CA ALA A 125 -2.75 16.02 14.62
C ALA A 125 -2.61 14.48 14.71
N THR A 126 -3.59 13.72 14.20
CA THR A 126 -3.53 12.25 14.19
C THR A 126 -2.76 11.70 13.00
N ARG A 127 -2.50 12.49 11.98
CA ARG A 127 -1.80 12.10 10.75
C ARG A 127 -0.43 11.47 11.03
N ILE A 128 0.00 10.69 10.08
CA ILE A 128 1.41 10.30 9.97
C ILE A 128 1.99 11.10 8.81
N GLU A 129 2.97 11.92 9.09
CA GLU A 129 3.70 12.69 8.11
C GLU A 129 5.07 12.05 7.86
N GLY A 130 5.39 11.83 6.58
CA GLY A 130 6.63 11.23 6.15
C GLY A 130 6.71 9.70 6.34
N ASP A 131 7.88 9.15 6.05
CA ASP A 131 8.21 7.73 6.20
C ASP A 131 8.69 7.44 7.62
N ILE A 132 7.87 6.75 8.39
CA ILE A 132 8.21 6.31 9.76
C ILE A 132 8.37 4.79 9.84
N SER A 133 8.85 4.27 10.98
CA SER A 133 9.01 2.83 11.17
C SER A 133 7.66 2.09 11.24
N ILE A 134 7.69 0.78 10.97
CA ILE A 134 6.51 -0.08 11.03
C ILE A 134 5.87 -0.02 12.43
N GLU A 135 6.67 -0.10 13.47
CA GLU A 135 6.22 -0.10 14.87
C GLU A 135 5.47 1.20 15.21
N ARG A 136 6.04 2.35 14.81
CA ARG A 136 5.40 3.66 15.02
C ARG A 136 4.12 3.80 14.20
N THR A 137 4.09 3.23 13.00
CA THR A 137 2.88 3.22 12.16
C THR A 137 1.77 2.39 12.81
N ILE A 138 2.10 1.18 13.31
CA ILE A 138 1.16 0.32 14.04
C ILE A 138 0.61 1.04 15.29
N ASP A 139 1.48 1.70 16.07
CA ASP A 139 1.04 2.47 17.25
C ASP A 139 0.05 3.58 16.88
N LYS A 140 0.31 4.29 15.78
CA LYS A 140 -0.63 5.32 15.27
C LYS A 140 -1.96 4.69 14.83
N PHE A 141 -1.93 3.53 14.16
CA PHE A 141 -3.13 2.81 13.73
C PHE A 141 -3.96 2.34 14.94
N LYS A 142 -3.31 1.85 16.00
CA LYS A 142 -3.96 1.48 17.26
C LYS A 142 -4.61 2.70 17.93
N LYS A 143 -3.88 3.81 18.06
CA LYS A 143 -4.37 5.06 18.65
C LYS A 143 -5.58 5.63 17.89
N ASN A 144 -5.63 5.43 16.58
CA ASN A 144 -6.75 5.81 15.74
C ASN A 144 -7.84 4.72 15.65
N GLY A 145 -7.70 3.58 16.35
CA GLY A 145 -8.72 2.54 16.45
C GLY A 145 -8.93 1.70 15.19
N PHE A 146 -7.91 1.58 14.33
CA PHE A 146 -7.93 0.74 13.13
C PHE A 146 -7.30 -0.64 13.36
N ILE A 147 -6.49 -0.77 14.39
CA ILE A 147 -5.89 -2.04 14.85
C ILE A 147 -6.18 -2.18 16.36
N LYS A 148 -6.43 -3.40 16.81
CA LYS A 148 -6.59 -3.76 18.23
C LYS A 148 -5.24 -4.09 18.88
#